data_11a45738738fa835e325ad96268754a3
#
_entry.id   11a45738738fa835e325ad96268754a3
#
_cell.length_a   1.000
_cell.length_b   1.000
_cell.length_c   1.000
_cell.angle_alpha   90.00
_cell.angle_beta   90.00
_cell.angle_gamma   90.00
#
_symmetry.space_group_name_H-M   'P 1'
#
loop_
_entity.id
_entity.type
_entity.pdbx_description
1 polymer ?
#
loop_
_entity_poly.entity_id
_entity_poly.type
_entity_poly.pdbx_seq_one_letter_code
_entity_poly.pdbx_strand_id
1 'polypeptide(L)'
;AGIIAGAVLDNTVLTVVALILYGAGAAANLQARYAGADLATPARRARAVSTVLVATTLGGVAGANLTAPTGVLAAALGLPPLTGLFLVSGAAYALAAVVLVVWLRPDPFLLARTLPPDGQARPVAAGSEHGLGVPQGILVMLLTQIVMIAIMTMTPIHMLGHGHGTGAAGLVIALHVGAMFLPSPLSGILVDRYGRRAIAVAAAVTLAVAAVLAASAPEDSVVLLALALILLGLGWNFGMVSGTAIITDAAPVATRAKTQGTADVAIAIGGAVGGMSSGFIVVGIGYPALALLGGLIALAIVPAVLRRVARTTTS
;
A
#
# COMPACT_ATOMS: atom_id res chain seq x y z
N ALA A 1 -22.81 5.14 4.66
CA ALA A 1 -24.18 4.99 5.19
C ALA A 1 -24.37 3.63 5.91
N GLY A 2 -24.14 2.48 5.23
CA GLY A 2 -24.42 1.15 5.80
C GLY A 2 -23.68 0.83 7.12
N ILE A 3 -22.41 1.20 7.26
CA ILE A 3 -21.63 1.00 8.50
C ILE A 3 -22.24 1.81 9.65
N ILE A 4 -22.66 3.04 9.38
CA ILE A 4 -23.29 3.91 10.39
C ILE A 4 -24.64 3.33 10.81
N ALA A 5 -25.46 2.92 9.83
CA ALA A 5 -26.74 2.27 10.10
C ALA A 5 -26.57 0.99 10.93
N GLY A 6 -25.58 0.16 10.59
CA GLY A 6 -25.28 -1.06 11.34
C GLY A 6 -24.86 -0.78 12.79
N ALA A 7 -24.05 0.27 12.99
CA ALA A 7 -23.63 0.69 14.33
C ALA A 7 -24.78 1.28 15.17
N VAL A 8 -25.68 2.05 14.56
CA VAL A 8 -26.84 2.65 15.23
C VAL A 8 -27.89 1.60 15.58
N LEU A 9 -28.08 0.59 14.70
CA LEU A 9 -29.03 -0.48 14.89
C LEU A 9 -28.48 -1.67 15.70
N ASP A 10 -27.23 -1.58 16.16
CA ASP A 10 -26.46 -2.66 16.81
C ASP A 10 -26.51 -3.97 16.00
N ASN A 11 -26.47 -3.84 14.66
CA ASN A 11 -26.57 -4.96 13.73
C ASN A 11 -25.20 -5.31 13.15
N THR A 12 -24.56 -6.32 13.75
CA THR A 12 -23.22 -6.78 13.34
C THR A 12 -23.19 -7.26 11.88
N VAL A 13 -24.23 -7.96 11.42
CA VAL A 13 -24.29 -8.49 10.05
C VAL A 13 -24.32 -7.34 9.04
N LEU A 14 -25.16 -6.33 9.27
CA LEU A 14 -25.22 -5.13 8.44
C LEU A 14 -23.88 -4.40 8.42
N THR A 15 -23.23 -4.26 9.58
CA THR A 15 -21.91 -3.63 9.69
C THR A 15 -20.87 -4.39 8.89
N VAL A 16 -20.80 -5.72 9.01
CA VAL A 16 -19.84 -6.54 8.26
C VAL A 16 -20.07 -6.46 6.75
N VAL A 17 -21.31 -6.60 6.29
CA VAL A 17 -21.63 -6.46 4.86
C VAL A 17 -21.26 -5.09 4.34
N ALA A 18 -21.56 -4.04 5.11
CA ALA A 18 -21.20 -2.66 4.72
C ALA A 18 -19.67 -2.44 4.69
N LEU A 19 -18.90 -3.07 5.59
CA LEU A 19 -17.43 -3.04 5.57
C LEU A 19 -16.86 -3.76 4.34
N ILE A 20 -17.45 -4.89 3.93
CA ILE A 20 -17.06 -5.60 2.71
C ILE A 20 -17.28 -4.68 1.48
N LEU A 21 -18.42 -4.03 1.38
CA LEU A 21 -18.70 -3.07 0.30
C LEU A 21 -17.77 -1.86 0.35
N TYR A 22 -17.41 -1.38 1.54
CA TYR A 22 -16.44 -0.31 1.72
C TYR A 22 -15.05 -0.71 1.20
N GLY A 23 -14.66 -1.98 1.41
CA GLY A 23 -13.41 -2.54 0.88
C GLY A 23 -13.31 -2.47 -0.65
N ALA A 24 -14.42 -2.57 -1.38
CA ALA A 24 -14.45 -2.38 -2.83
C ALA A 24 -14.02 -0.97 -3.23
N GLY A 25 -14.38 0.06 -2.44
CA GLY A 25 -13.91 1.43 -2.63
C GLY A 25 -12.38 1.57 -2.49
N ALA A 26 -11.78 0.85 -1.56
CA ALA A 26 -10.32 0.81 -1.40
C ALA A 26 -9.63 0.22 -2.65
N ALA A 27 -10.19 -0.82 -3.26
CA ALA A 27 -9.69 -1.38 -4.51
C ALA A 27 -9.74 -0.36 -5.67
N ALA A 28 -10.82 0.43 -5.77
CA ALA A 28 -10.93 1.50 -6.76
C ALA A 28 -9.84 2.57 -6.59
N ASN A 29 -9.48 2.92 -5.35
CA ASN A 29 -8.40 3.84 -5.07
C ASN A 29 -7.02 3.31 -5.56
N LEU A 30 -6.76 2.02 -5.41
CA LEU A 30 -5.55 1.40 -5.97
C LEU A 30 -5.49 1.49 -7.50
N GLN A 31 -6.64 1.44 -8.18
CA GLN A 31 -6.72 1.55 -9.64
C GLN A 31 -6.57 2.98 -10.14
N ALA A 32 -6.87 3.99 -9.34
CA ALA A 32 -6.74 5.40 -9.71
C ALA A 32 -5.32 5.76 -10.18
N ARG A 33 -4.29 5.12 -9.63
CA ARG A 33 -2.90 5.30 -10.06
C ARG A 33 -2.65 4.91 -11.53
N TYR A 34 -3.40 3.93 -12.05
CA TYR A 34 -3.28 3.49 -13.43
C TYR A 34 -3.97 4.47 -14.38
N ALA A 35 -5.14 5.00 -14.01
CA ALA A 35 -5.84 6.02 -14.80
C ALA A 35 -4.97 7.26 -15.02
N GLY A 36 -4.19 7.67 -14.02
CA GLY A 36 -3.21 8.75 -14.15
C GLY A 36 -2.10 8.44 -15.17
N ALA A 37 -1.80 7.17 -15.42
CA ALA A 37 -0.74 6.73 -16.32
C ALA A 37 -1.19 6.50 -17.76
N ASP A 38 -2.49 6.25 -18.01
CA ASP A 38 -3.01 5.75 -19.29
C ASP A 38 -2.75 6.71 -20.46
N LEU A 39 -2.88 8.01 -20.25
CA LEU A 39 -2.63 9.05 -21.26
C LEU A 39 -1.26 9.71 -21.13
N ALA A 40 -0.45 9.30 -20.15
CA ALA A 40 0.87 9.89 -19.95
C ALA A 40 1.88 9.33 -20.95
N THR A 41 2.72 10.21 -21.49
CA THR A 41 3.85 9.79 -22.32
C THR A 41 4.81 8.91 -21.51
N PRO A 42 5.57 7.99 -22.12
CA PRO A 42 6.49 7.09 -21.42
C PRO A 42 7.45 7.83 -20.47
N ALA A 43 7.93 9.02 -20.87
CA ALA A 43 8.84 9.85 -20.06
C ALA A 43 8.15 10.51 -18.83
N ARG A 44 6.83 10.61 -18.81
CA ARG A 44 6.07 11.26 -17.74
C ARG A 44 5.17 10.30 -16.96
N ARG A 45 5.13 9.02 -17.34
CA ARG A 45 4.25 8.00 -16.76
C ARG A 45 4.52 7.78 -15.28
N ALA A 46 5.77 7.64 -14.89
CA ALA A 46 6.16 7.52 -13.48
C ALA A 46 5.74 8.75 -12.66
N ARG A 47 5.91 9.95 -13.23
CA ARG A 47 5.47 11.20 -12.60
C ARG A 47 3.95 11.27 -12.41
N ALA A 48 3.19 10.83 -13.40
CA ALA A 48 1.72 10.80 -13.32
C ALA A 48 1.23 9.84 -12.22
N VAL A 49 1.77 8.63 -12.16
CA VAL A 49 1.50 7.66 -11.07
C VAL A 49 1.88 8.24 -9.71
N SER A 50 3.07 8.84 -9.60
CA SER A 50 3.56 9.44 -8.37
C SER A 50 2.67 10.57 -7.85
N THR A 51 2.10 11.38 -8.74
CA THR A 51 1.18 12.47 -8.37
C THR A 51 -0.07 11.91 -7.69
N VAL A 52 -0.63 10.82 -8.20
CA VAL A 52 -1.79 10.15 -7.58
C VAL A 52 -1.42 9.56 -6.22
N LEU A 53 -0.25 8.93 -6.10
CA LEU A 53 0.22 8.37 -4.84
C LEU A 53 0.46 9.45 -3.77
N VAL A 54 1.03 10.60 -4.15
CA VAL A 54 1.20 11.73 -3.22
C VAL A 54 -0.15 12.27 -2.74
N ALA A 55 -1.15 12.36 -3.62
CA ALA A 55 -2.50 12.75 -3.21
C ALA A 55 -3.11 11.78 -2.18
N THR A 56 -2.82 10.47 -2.29
CA THR A 56 -3.21 9.47 -1.30
C THR A 56 -2.60 9.75 0.08
N THR A 57 -1.38 10.30 0.13
CA THR A 57 -0.73 10.69 1.41
C THR A 57 -1.56 11.70 2.18
N LEU A 58 -2.09 12.72 1.48
CA LEU A 58 -2.91 13.75 2.12
C LEU A 58 -4.15 13.13 2.78
N GLY A 59 -4.80 12.19 2.08
CA GLY A 59 -5.95 11.44 2.62
C GLY A 59 -5.56 10.57 3.82
N GLY A 60 -4.45 9.85 3.75
CA GLY A 60 -3.98 8.97 4.82
C GLY A 60 -3.59 9.73 6.09
N VAL A 61 -2.82 10.82 5.95
CA VAL A 61 -2.43 11.69 7.07
C VAL A 61 -3.65 12.41 7.66
N ALA A 62 -4.53 12.96 6.82
CA ALA A 62 -5.76 13.59 7.28
C ALA A 62 -6.65 12.59 8.02
N GLY A 63 -6.85 11.39 7.48
CA GLY A 63 -7.69 10.36 8.09
C GLY A 63 -7.24 9.98 9.50
N ALA A 64 -5.94 9.76 9.70
CA ALA A 64 -5.40 9.44 11.03
C ALA A 64 -5.65 10.55 12.06
N ASN A 65 -5.56 11.81 11.63
CA ASN A 65 -5.75 12.97 12.52
C ASN A 65 -7.22 13.39 12.70
N LEU A 66 -8.11 12.93 11.84
CA LEU A 66 -9.54 13.26 11.92
C LEU A 66 -10.33 12.37 12.89
N THR A 67 -9.74 11.33 13.47
CA THR A 67 -10.44 10.39 14.35
C THR A 67 -11.10 11.08 15.55
N ALA A 68 -10.36 11.92 16.28
CA ALA A 68 -10.90 12.62 17.44
C ALA A 68 -11.94 13.69 17.07
N PRO A 69 -11.68 14.65 16.16
CA PRO A 69 -12.66 15.70 15.82
C PRO A 69 -13.92 15.12 15.17
N THR A 70 -13.83 14.08 14.36
CA THR A 70 -15.01 13.45 13.75
C THR A 70 -15.80 12.63 14.76
N GLY A 71 -15.15 12.08 15.79
CA GLY A 71 -15.83 11.43 16.91
C GLY A 71 -16.71 12.42 17.70
N VAL A 72 -16.21 13.64 17.94
CA VAL A 72 -16.99 14.74 18.56
C VAL A 72 -18.18 15.11 17.67
N LEU A 73 -17.97 15.25 16.36
CA LEU A 73 -19.05 15.53 15.41
C LEU A 73 -20.12 14.43 15.43
N ALA A 74 -19.72 13.16 15.42
CA ALA A 74 -20.66 12.03 15.47
C ALA A 74 -21.49 12.06 16.77
N ALA A 75 -20.85 12.30 17.91
CA ALA A 75 -21.53 12.42 19.21
C ALA A 75 -22.54 13.59 19.22
N ALA A 76 -22.18 14.74 18.62
CA ALA A 76 -23.09 15.88 18.49
C ALA A 76 -24.32 15.58 17.60
N LEU A 77 -24.19 14.60 16.68
CA LEU A 77 -25.30 14.11 15.85
C LEU A 77 -26.06 12.94 16.47
N GLY A 78 -25.76 12.57 17.73
CA GLY A 78 -26.37 11.43 18.41
C GLY A 78 -25.92 10.05 17.86
N LEU A 79 -24.77 10.02 17.19
CA LEU A 79 -24.20 8.80 16.58
C LEU A 79 -23.04 8.26 17.45
N PRO A 80 -22.75 6.95 17.40
CA PRO A 80 -21.58 6.40 18.05
C PRO A 80 -20.28 7.10 17.59
N PRO A 81 -19.36 7.49 18.49
CA PRO A 81 -18.19 8.32 18.15
C PRO A 81 -17.31 7.71 17.03
N LEU A 82 -17.13 6.39 17.00
CA LEU A 82 -16.34 5.70 15.97
C LEU A 82 -16.95 5.78 14.57
N THR A 83 -18.22 6.18 14.42
CA THR A 83 -18.85 6.36 13.11
C THR A 83 -18.46 7.68 12.44
N GLY A 84 -17.85 8.63 13.16
CA GLY A 84 -17.47 9.93 12.65
C GLY A 84 -16.55 9.90 11.45
N LEU A 85 -15.55 9.01 11.44
CA LEU A 85 -14.66 8.80 10.29
C LEU A 85 -15.42 8.33 9.04
N PHE A 86 -16.47 7.51 9.20
CA PHE A 86 -17.26 7.02 8.07
C PHE A 86 -18.21 8.10 7.52
N LEU A 87 -18.60 9.11 8.29
CA LEU A 87 -19.31 10.29 7.78
C LEU A 87 -18.42 11.07 6.81
N VAL A 88 -17.21 11.43 7.25
CA VAL A 88 -16.26 12.20 6.43
C VAL A 88 -15.79 11.38 5.22
N SER A 89 -15.48 10.11 5.41
CA SER A 89 -15.13 9.19 4.34
C SER A 89 -16.26 9.07 3.31
N GLY A 90 -17.50 8.93 3.74
CA GLY A 90 -18.67 8.88 2.86
C GLY A 90 -18.81 10.15 2.01
N ALA A 91 -18.66 11.33 2.62
CA ALA A 91 -18.69 12.61 1.92
C ALA A 91 -17.52 12.72 0.92
N ALA A 92 -16.30 12.31 1.31
CA ALA A 92 -15.13 12.33 0.44
C ALA A 92 -15.30 11.40 -0.78
N TYR A 93 -15.80 10.17 -0.58
CA TYR A 93 -16.09 9.25 -1.69
C TYR A 93 -17.21 9.79 -2.61
N ALA A 94 -18.25 10.40 -2.07
CA ALA A 94 -19.31 11.01 -2.87
C ALA A 94 -18.75 12.15 -3.73
N LEU A 95 -17.93 13.02 -3.15
CA LEU A 95 -17.27 14.10 -3.87
C LEU A 95 -16.32 13.56 -4.94
N ALA A 96 -15.52 12.55 -4.63
CA ALA A 96 -14.65 11.89 -5.60
C ALA A 96 -15.45 11.28 -6.76
N ALA A 97 -16.58 10.63 -6.49
CA ALA A 97 -17.45 10.10 -7.52
C ALA A 97 -17.98 11.20 -8.45
N VAL A 98 -18.42 12.34 -7.90
CA VAL A 98 -18.86 13.50 -8.68
C VAL A 98 -17.71 14.01 -9.57
N VAL A 99 -16.51 14.20 -9.00
CA VAL A 99 -15.32 14.64 -9.73
C VAL A 99 -15.01 13.70 -10.90
N LEU A 100 -14.99 12.39 -10.65
CA LEU A 100 -14.70 11.40 -11.69
C LEU A 100 -15.79 11.39 -12.79
N VAL A 101 -17.06 11.46 -12.42
CA VAL A 101 -18.17 11.46 -13.39
C VAL A 101 -18.17 12.73 -14.25
N VAL A 102 -17.81 13.88 -13.68
CA VAL A 102 -17.85 15.17 -14.39
C VAL A 102 -16.57 15.40 -15.20
N TRP A 103 -15.39 15.16 -14.62
CA TRP A 103 -14.12 15.56 -15.23
C TRP A 103 -13.31 14.42 -15.86
N LEU A 104 -13.59 13.13 -15.52
CA LEU A 104 -12.89 12.01 -16.15
C LEU A 104 -13.64 11.49 -17.39
N ARG A 105 -14.12 12.40 -18.24
CA ARG A 105 -14.76 12.08 -19.51
C ARG A 105 -14.07 12.81 -20.66
N PRO A 106 -13.71 12.11 -21.76
CA PRO A 106 -13.86 10.66 -21.98
C PRO A 106 -12.95 9.82 -21.06
N ASP A 107 -13.32 8.55 -20.85
CA ASP A 107 -12.53 7.60 -20.06
C ASP A 107 -11.09 7.51 -20.62
N PRO A 108 -10.05 7.77 -19.81
CA PRO A 108 -8.66 7.79 -20.28
C PRO A 108 -8.21 6.48 -20.91
N PHE A 109 -8.67 5.34 -20.38
CA PHE A 109 -8.32 4.02 -20.92
C PHE A 109 -8.97 3.78 -22.28
N LEU A 110 -10.24 4.15 -22.46
CA LEU A 110 -10.94 4.02 -23.75
C LEU A 110 -10.32 4.97 -24.76
N LEU A 111 -10.01 6.21 -24.36
CA LEU A 111 -9.36 7.19 -25.22
C LEU A 111 -7.96 6.72 -25.64
N ALA A 112 -7.18 6.17 -24.72
CA ALA A 112 -5.84 5.64 -25.04
C ALA A 112 -5.86 4.52 -26.10
N ARG A 113 -6.97 3.77 -26.19
CA ARG A 113 -7.15 2.71 -27.20
C ARG A 113 -7.53 3.24 -28.58
N THR A 114 -8.05 4.45 -28.66
CA THR A 114 -8.46 5.08 -29.94
C THR A 114 -7.35 5.95 -30.54
N LEU A 115 -6.37 6.35 -29.71
CA LEU A 115 -5.24 7.14 -30.19
C LEU A 115 -4.31 6.24 -31.03
N PRO A 116 -3.79 6.76 -32.16
CA PRO A 116 -2.76 6.08 -32.93
C PRO A 116 -1.60 5.70 -32.01
N PRO A 117 -0.88 4.62 -32.29
CA PRO A 117 0.29 4.22 -31.52
C PRO A 117 1.48 5.15 -31.77
N ASP A 118 1.24 6.46 -31.90
CA ASP A 118 2.28 7.47 -31.98
C ASP A 118 3.14 7.45 -30.73
N GLY A 119 4.32 6.89 -30.88
CA GLY A 119 5.28 6.78 -29.80
C GLY A 119 4.98 5.67 -28.79
N GLN A 120 4.19 4.64 -29.15
CA GLN A 120 4.42 3.36 -28.49
C GLN A 120 5.91 3.12 -28.68
N ALA A 121 6.61 3.56 -27.63
CA ALA A 121 8.02 3.36 -27.55
C ALA A 121 8.30 2.01 -28.18
N ARG A 122 9.25 2.02 -29.13
CA ARG A 122 10.11 0.87 -29.35
C ARG A 122 10.02 -0.02 -28.13
N PRO A 123 9.81 -1.35 -28.29
CA PRO A 123 10.03 -2.22 -27.16
C PRO A 123 11.28 -1.64 -26.50
N VAL A 124 11.13 -1.12 -25.27
CA VAL A 124 12.29 -0.61 -24.53
C VAL A 124 13.29 -1.71 -24.75
N ALA A 125 14.31 -1.37 -25.55
CA ALA A 125 15.25 -2.36 -26.04
C ALA A 125 15.60 -3.16 -24.82
N ALA A 126 15.38 -4.44 -24.87
CA ALA A 126 15.45 -5.36 -23.77
C ALA A 126 16.78 -5.25 -23.00
N GLY A 127 16.93 -4.15 -22.30
CA GLY A 127 17.67 -4.00 -21.09
C GLY A 127 16.78 -4.47 -19.96
N SER A 128 15.89 -5.45 -20.23
CA SER A 128 15.30 -6.24 -19.17
C SER A 128 16.49 -6.73 -18.36
N GLU A 129 16.57 -6.34 -17.09
CA GLU A 129 17.46 -7.03 -16.15
C GLU A 129 17.10 -8.50 -16.30
N HIS A 130 17.93 -9.20 -17.08
CA HIS A 130 17.65 -10.50 -17.62
C HIS A 130 17.31 -11.44 -16.47
N GLY A 131 16.06 -11.89 -16.39
CA GLY A 131 15.62 -12.93 -15.46
C GLY A 131 14.63 -12.55 -14.36
N LEU A 132 14.03 -11.35 -14.36
CA LEU A 132 12.89 -11.05 -13.49
C LEU A 132 11.58 -11.19 -14.29
N GLY A 133 10.63 -11.94 -13.74
CA GLY A 133 9.31 -12.17 -14.32
C GLY A 133 8.17 -11.67 -13.44
N VAL A 134 6.95 -11.80 -13.93
CA VAL A 134 5.72 -11.45 -13.18
C VAL A 134 5.67 -12.12 -11.80
N PRO A 135 6.01 -13.41 -11.62
CA PRO A 135 5.97 -14.05 -10.31
C PRO A 135 6.89 -13.38 -9.28
N GLN A 136 8.10 -12.93 -9.69
CA GLN A 136 9.02 -12.24 -8.81
C GLN A 136 8.46 -10.87 -8.38
N GLY A 137 7.86 -10.13 -9.31
CA GLY A 137 7.22 -8.86 -9.00
C GLY A 137 6.07 -9.02 -8.01
N ILE A 138 5.18 -10.01 -8.23
CA ILE A 138 4.09 -10.34 -7.31
C ILE A 138 4.64 -10.72 -5.93
N LEU A 139 5.67 -11.58 -5.88
CA LEU A 139 6.25 -12.04 -4.63
C LEU A 139 6.88 -10.89 -3.83
N VAL A 140 7.60 -9.98 -4.49
CA VAL A 140 8.14 -8.76 -3.86
C VAL A 140 7.03 -7.95 -3.22
N MET A 141 5.98 -7.64 -3.97
CA MET A 141 4.86 -6.84 -3.47
C MET A 141 4.10 -7.55 -2.35
N LEU A 142 3.86 -8.86 -2.48
CA LEU A 142 3.15 -9.68 -1.50
C LEU A 142 3.89 -9.74 -0.16
N LEU A 143 5.19 -10.11 -0.18
CA LEU A 143 5.98 -10.21 1.04
C LEU A 143 6.12 -8.84 1.73
N THR A 144 6.36 -7.80 0.94
CA THR A 144 6.39 -6.41 1.43
C THR A 144 5.08 -6.03 2.12
N GLN A 145 3.94 -6.37 1.54
CA GLN A 145 2.62 -6.07 2.08
C GLN A 145 2.34 -6.82 3.38
N ILE A 146 2.64 -8.12 3.43
CA ILE A 146 2.45 -8.95 4.63
C ILE A 146 3.23 -8.35 5.80
N VAL A 147 4.52 -8.08 5.60
CA VAL A 147 5.41 -7.54 6.63
C VAL A 147 4.93 -6.19 7.14
N MET A 148 4.59 -5.30 6.20
CA MET A 148 4.14 -3.95 6.54
C MET A 148 2.84 -4.00 7.35
N ILE A 149 1.81 -4.71 6.89
CA ILE A 149 0.52 -4.76 7.57
C ILE A 149 0.66 -5.44 8.94
N ALA A 150 1.42 -6.53 9.05
CA ALA A 150 1.59 -7.24 10.31
C ALA A 150 2.19 -6.36 11.40
N ILE A 151 3.26 -5.64 11.11
CA ILE A 151 3.94 -4.77 12.09
C ILE A 151 3.11 -3.50 12.34
N MET A 152 2.64 -2.83 11.28
CA MET A 152 1.90 -1.58 11.40
C MET A 152 0.63 -1.72 12.25
N THR A 153 -0.13 -2.80 12.08
CA THR A 153 -1.40 -2.97 12.80
C THR A 153 -1.20 -3.24 14.30
N MET A 154 -0.12 -3.90 14.66
CA MET A 154 0.16 -4.24 16.07
C MET A 154 0.94 -3.15 16.81
N THR A 155 1.62 -2.24 16.11
CA THR A 155 2.40 -1.16 16.77
C THR A 155 1.53 -0.24 17.64
N PRO A 156 0.37 0.30 17.20
CA PRO A 156 -0.48 1.11 18.05
C PRO A 156 -1.01 0.34 19.27
N ILE A 157 -1.34 -0.94 19.10
CA ILE A 157 -1.82 -1.81 20.19
C ILE A 157 -0.70 -2.02 21.22
N HIS A 158 0.53 -2.27 20.76
CA HIS A 158 1.71 -2.37 21.60
C HIS A 158 1.96 -1.05 22.37
N MET A 159 1.90 0.09 21.69
CA MET A 159 2.08 1.42 22.32
C MET A 159 1.02 1.69 23.40
N LEU A 160 -0.24 1.45 23.10
CA LEU A 160 -1.33 1.66 24.06
C LEU A 160 -1.22 0.72 25.27
N GLY A 161 -0.81 -0.54 25.06
CA GLY A 161 -0.56 -1.52 26.12
C GLY A 161 0.55 -1.12 27.08
N HIS A 162 1.50 -0.26 26.64
CA HIS A 162 2.60 0.28 27.45
C HIS A 162 2.36 1.73 27.91
N GLY A 163 1.10 2.19 27.92
CA GLY A 163 0.71 3.46 28.50
C GLY A 163 0.89 4.70 27.61
N HIS A 164 1.26 4.52 26.34
CA HIS A 164 1.31 5.65 25.42
C HIS A 164 -0.09 6.12 25.04
N GLY A 165 -0.28 7.44 24.95
CA GLY A 165 -1.56 8.01 24.54
C GLY A 165 -1.89 7.79 23.08
N THR A 166 -3.20 7.85 22.73
CA THR A 166 -3.70 7.72 21.35
C THR A 166 -3.09 8.76 20.40
N GLY A 167 -2.71 9.96 20.91
CA GLY A 167 -2.03 10.99 20.12
C GLY A 167 -0.64 10.57 19.66
N ALA A 168 0.15 9.92 20.52
CA ALA A 168 1.47 9.40 20.16
C ALA A 168 1.35 8.29 19.13
N ALA A 169 0.43 7.33 19.32
CA ALA A 169 0.16 6.27 18.35
C ALA A 169 -0.30 6.85 16.98
N GLY A 170 -1.18 7.84 17.00
CA GLY A 170 -1.64 8.55 15.80
C GLY A 170 -0.50 9.24 15.04
N LEU A 171 0.42 9.91 15.76
CA LEU A 171 1.60 10.54 15.16
C LEU A 171 2.51 9.50 14.49
N VAL A 172 2.79 8.39 15.16
CA VAL A 172 3.62 7.30 14.63
C VAL A 172 3.03 6.73 13.34
N ILE A 173 1.71 6.51 13.30
CA ILE A 173 1.01 6.05 12.09
C ILE A 173 1.03 7.12 10.99
N ALA A 174 0.85 8.40 11.32
CA ALA A 174 0.89 9.47 10.32
C ALA A 174 2.28 9.57 9.66
N LEU A 175 3.36 9.46 10.44
CA LEU A 175 4.74 9.43 9.94
C LEU A 175 4.98 8.20 9.04
N HIS A 176 4.47 7.03 9.45
CA HIS A 176 4.52 5.81 8.65
C HIS A 176 3.85 6.00 7.28
N VAL A 177 2.60 6.47 7.27
CA VAL A 177 1.85 6.71 6.04
C VAL A 177 2.55 7.76 5.16
N GLY A 178 3.09 8.81 5.76
CA GLY A 178 3.93 9.78 5.07
C GLY A 178 5.11 9.09 4.37
N ALA A 179 5.83 8.23 5.06
CA ALA A 179 6.97 7.48 4.52
C ALA A 179 6.58 6.45 3.45
N MET A 180 5.35 5.94 3.46
CA MET A 180 4.84 5.04 2.41
C MET A 180 4.70 5.74 1.06
N PHE A 181 4.27 6.99 1.02
CA PHE A 181 3.84 7.62 -0.23
C PHE A 181 4.67 8.83 -0.67
N LEU A 182 5.11 9.69 0.25
CA LEU A 182 5.88 10.90 -0.10
C LEU A 182 7.18 10.61 -0.88
N PRO A 183 7.95 9.54 -0.56
CA PRO A 183 9.16 9.23 -1.31
C PRO A 183 8.92 8.63 -2.69
N SER A 184 7.68 8.31 -3.08
CA SER A 184 7.37 7.60 -4.34
C SER A 184 8.04 8.20 -5.59
N PRO A 185 8.08 9.54 -5.80
CA PRO A 185 8.75 10.11 -6.96
C PRO A 185 10.26 9.82 -6.97
N LEU A 186 10.89 9.90 -5.79
CA LEU A 186 12.30 9.58 -5.62
C LEU A 186 12.56 8.09 -5.83
N SER A 187 11.72 7.25 -5.27
CA SER A 187 11.80 5.79 -5.43
C SER A 187 11.69 5.38 -6.89
N GLY A 188 10.81 6.03 -7.67
CA GLY A 188 10.72 5.82 -9.11
C GLY A 188 12.03 6.17 -9.83
N ILE A 189 12.65 7.31 -9.50
CA ILE A 189 13.95 7.71 -10.04
C ILE A 189 15.04 6.70 -9.66
N LEU A 190 15.04 6.22 -8.42
CA LEU A 190 16.01 5.22 -7.95
C LEU A 190 15.84 3.87 -8.69
N VAL A 191 14.60 3.43 -8.93
CA VAL A 191 14.31 2.23 -9.73
C VAL A 191 14.82 2.39 -11.16
N ASP A 192 14.61 3.55 -11.77
CA ASP A 192 15.07 3.81 -13.15
C ASP A 192 16.59 3.91 -13.23
N ARG A 193 17.25 4.45 -12.21
CA ARG A 193 18.71 4.67 -12.19
C ARG A 193 19.50 3.42 -11.77
N TYR A 194 19.04 2.69 -10.75
CA TYR A 194 19.79 1.58 -10.16
C TYR A 194 19.21 0.21 -10.50
N GLY A 195 18.05 0.17 -11.16
CA GLY A 195 17.35 -1.05 -11.57
C GLY A 195 16.38 -1.58 -10.52
N ARG A 196 15.43 -2.38 -11.01
CA ARG A 196 14.31 -2.94 -10.24
C ARG A 196 14.81 -3.89 -9.15
N ARG A 197 15.81 -4.71 -9.47
CA ARG A 197 16.41 -5.69 -8.55
C ARG A 197 17.09 -5.03 -7.36
N ALA A 198 17.89 -4.00 -7.61
CA ALA A 198 18.60 -3.29 -6.54
C ALA A 198 17.62 -2.65 -5.55
N ILE A 199 16.54 -2.04 -6.05
CA ILE A 199 15.55 -1.40 -5.18
C ILE A 199 14.65 -2.43 -4.47
N ALA A 200 14.37 -3.59 -5.07
CA ALA A 200 13.71 -4.69 -4.36
C ALA A 200 14.58 -5.27 -3.22
N VAL A 201 15.90 -5.37 -3.41
CA VAL A 201 16.84 -5.74 -2.34
C VAL A 201 16.89 -4.64 -1.27
N ALA A 202 16.93 -3.37 -1.66
CA ALA A 202 16.87 -2.25 -0.73
C ALA A 202 15.58 -2.27 0.10
N ALA A 203 14.43 -2.62 -0.51
CA ALA A 203 13.18 -2.82 0.22
C ALA A 203 13.31 -3.90 1.31
N ALA A 204 13.87 -5.08 0.96
CA ALA A 204 14.07 -6.17 1.91
C ALA A 204 14.96 -5.76 3.09
N VAL A 205 16.07 -5.09 2.80
CA VAL A 205 17.00 -4.61 3.83
C VAL A 205 16.36 -3.55 4.72
N THR A 206 15.68 -2.57 4.12
CA THR A 206 14.99 -1.50 4.87
C THR A 206 13.90 -2.07 5.78
N LEU A 207 13.09 -3.03 5.29
CA LEU A 207 12.08 -3.72 6.09
C LEU A 207 12.70 -4.54 7.22
N ALA A 208 13.81 -5.23 6.97
CA ALA A 208 14.51 -6.00 8.00
C ALA A 208 15.09 -5.09 9.08
N VAL A 209 15.69 -3.95 8.71
CA VAL A 209 16.17 -2.94 9.67
C VAL A 209 15.01 -2.35 10.47
N ALA A 210 13.91 -2.03 9.83
CA ALA A 210 12.69 -1.56 10.49
C ALA A 210 12.18 -2.58 11.53
N ALA A 211 12.19 -3.86 11.16
CA ALA A 211 11.76 -4.96 12.01
C ALA A 211 12.67 -5.13 13.24
N VAL A 212 14.00 -5.08 13.05
CA VAL A 212 14.95 -5.15 14.16
C VAL A 212 14.79 -3.94 15.08
N LEU A 213 14.64 -2.75 14.51
CA LEU A 213 14.44 -1.53 15.31
C LEU A 213 13.12 -1.59 16.10
N ALA A 214 12.02 -2.06 15.48
CA ALA A 214 10.75 -2.25 16.16
C ALA A 214 10.84 -3.28 17.30
N ALA A 215 11.56 -4.39 17.07
CA ALA A 215 11.72 -5.45 18.06
C ALA A 215 12.61 -5.05 19.25
N SER A 216 13.59 -4.16 19.02
CA SER A 216 14.56 -3.70 20.03
C SER A 216 14.19 -2.37 20.68
N ALA A 217 13.10 -1.73 20.23
CA ALA A 217 12.67 -0.46 20.80
C ALA A 217 12.26 -0.66 22.27
N PRO A 218 12.79 0.15 23.21
CA PRO A 218 12.30 0.19 24.59
C PRO A 218 10.80 0.54 24.61
N GLU A 219 10.09 -0.04 25.56
CA GLU A 219 8.64 0.08 25.70
C GLU A 219 8.16 1.54 25.84
N ASP A 220 9.00 2.41 26.39
CA ASP A 220 8.74 3.84 26.59
C ASP A 220 9.18 4.73 25.44
N SER A 221 9.84 4.19 24.41
CA SER A 221 10.45 4.98 23.34
C SER A 221 9.54 5.16 22.14
N VAL A 222 8.70 6.21 22.16
CA VAL A 222 7.90 6.62 20.98
C VAL A 222 8.81 6.94 19.78
N VAL A 223 9.98 7.52 20.00
CA VAL A 223 10.90 7.94 18.93
C VAL A 223 11.44 6.74 18.15
N LEU A 224 11.86 5.67 18.82
CA LEU A 224 12.37 4.47 18.15
C LEU A 224 11.28 3.73 17.41
N LEU A 225 10.06 3.65 17.97
CA LEU A 225 8.91 3.08 17.26
C LEU A 225 8.52 3.93 16.05
N ALA A 226 8.58 5.27 16.15
CA ALA A 226 8.34 6.16 15.02
C ALA A 226 9.37 5.95 13.90
N LEU A 227 10.67 5.86 14.23
CA LEU A 227 11.73 5.59 13.27
C LEU A 227 11.56 4.21 12.62
N ALA A 228 11.22 3.19 13.41
CA ALA A 228 10.94 1.85 12.89
C ALA A 228 9.79 1.88 11.87
N LEU A 229 8.69 2.59 12.18
CA LEU A 229 7.56 2.69 11.27
C LEU A 229 7.83 3.58 10.05
N ILE A 230 8.64 4.63 10.16
CA ILE A 230 9.12 5.40 9.00
C ILE A 230 9.91 4.49 8.06
N LEU A 231 10.85 3.71 8.58
CA LEU A 231 11.61 2.74 7.77
C LEU A 231 10.71 1.65 7.20
N LEU A 232 9.74 1.17 7.95
CA LEU A 232 8.75 0.19 7.48
C LEU A 232 7.96 0.74 6.28
N GLY A 233 7.50 1.99 6.38
CA GLY A 233 6.80 2.68 5.29
C GLY A 233 7.68 2.87 4.05
N LEU A 234 8.93 3.30 4.24
CA LEU A 234 9.90 3.48 3.16
C LEU A 234 10.25 2.15 2.48
N GLY A 235 10.47 1.09 3.26
CA GLY A 235 10.71 -0.26 2.72
C GLY A 235 9.52 -0.78 1.92
N TRP A 236 8.30 -0.54 2.40
CA TRP A 236 7.08 -0.84 1.66
C TRP A 236 7.01 -0.06 0.33
N ASN A 237 7.33 1.22 0.35
CA ASN A 237 7.36 2.05 -0.86
C ASN A 237 8.34 1.48 -1.91
N PHE A 238 9.56 1.15 -1.52
CA PHE A 238 10.55 0.54 -2.41
C PHE A 238 10.07 -0.79 -2.98
N GLY A 239 9.46 -1.65 -2.15
CA GLY A 239 8.93 -2.95 -2.59
C GLY A 239 7.77 -2.79 -3.59
N MET A 240 6.85 -1.87 -3.31
CA MET A 240 5.70 -1.62 -4.19
C MET A 240 6.12 -1.00 -5.52
N VAL A 241 7.01 -0.01 -5.51
CA VAL A 241 7.48 0.66 -6.73
C VAL A 241 8.30 -0.30 -7.60
N SER A 242 9.27 -1.03 -7.01
CA SER A 242 10.09 -1.99 -7.74
C SER A 242 9.29 -3.19 -8.25
N GLY A 243 8.41 -3.75 -7.42
CA GLY A 243 7.55 -4.87 -7.79
C GLY A 243 6.57 -4.50 -8.91
N THR A 244 5.94 -3.33 -8.85
CA THR A 244 5.10 -2.79 -9.93
C THR A 244 5.88 -2.63 -11.22
N ALA A 245 7.11 -2.10 -11.16
CA ALA A 245 7.97 -1.96 -12.33
C ALA A 245 8.35 -3.32 -12.93
N ILE A 246 8.70 -4.32 -12.09
CA ILE A 246 8.99 -5.69 -12.55
C ILE A 246 7.80 -6.28 -13.31
N ILE A 247 6.58 -6.18 -12.74
CA ILE A 247 5.36 -6.70 -13.37
C ILE A 247 5.09 -5.98 -14.69
N THR A 248 5.22 -4.66 -14.71
CA THR A 248 4.94 -3.84 -15.90
C THR A 248 5.89 -4.15 -17.04
N ASP A 249 7.17 -4.41 -16.74
CA ASP A 249 8.18 -4.76 -17.74
C ASP A 249 8.01 -6.20 -18.25
N ALA A 250 7.61 -7.13 -17.38
CA ALA A 250 7.52 -8.55 -17.70
C ALA A 250 6.18 -8.95 -18.34
N ALA A 251 5.09 -8.22 -18.06
CA ALA A 251 3.76 -8.57 -18.55
C ALA A 251 3.55 -8.10 -20.00
N PRO A 252 3.09 -8.97 -20.90
CA PRO A 252 2.70 -8.59 -22.26
C PRO A 252 1.63 -7.49 -22.22
N VAL A 253 1.70 -6.53 -23.13
CA VAL A 253 0.77 -5.37 -23.18
C VAL A 253 -0.69 -5.81 -23.20
N ALA A 254 -1.00 -6.86 -23.96
CA ALA A 254 -2.37 -7.39 -24.10
C ALA A 254 -2.98 -7.92 -22.78
N THR A 255 -2.15 -8.43 -21.86
CA THR A 255 -2.60 -9.05 -20.61
C THR A 255 -2.19 -8.26 -19.38
N ARG A 256 -1.50 -7.13 -19.55
CA ARG A 256 -0.91 -6.34 -18.45
C ARG A 256 -1.93 -5.93 -17.39
N ALA A 257 -3.10 -5.42 -17.80
CA ALA A 257 -4.15 -5.02 -16.88
C ALA A 257 -4.66 -6.20 -16.03
N LYS A 258 -4.86 -7.37 -16.65
CA LYS A 258 -5.25 -8.60 -15.94
C LYS A 258 -4.17 -9.04 -14.94
N THR A 259 -2.90 -9.01 -15.35
CA THR A 259 -1.76 -9.37 -14.50
C THR A 259 -1.65 -8.42 -13.29
N GLN A 260 -1.81 -7.12 -13.51
CA GLN A 260 -1.80 -6.12 -12.45
C GLN A 260 -2.96 -6.32 -11.47
N GLY A 261 -4.18 -6.58 -11.98
CA GLY A 261 -5.32 -6.90 -11.13
C GLY A 261 -5.11 -8.17 -10.29
N THR A 262 -4.50 -9.21 -10.87
CA THR A 262 -4.15 -10.43 -10.11
C THR A 262 -3.12 -10.12 -9.01
N ALA A 263 -2.13 -9.28 -9.29
CA ALA A 263 -1.16 -8.84 -8.29
C ALA A 263 -1.84 -8.05 -7.15
N ASP A 264 -2.75 -7.14 -7.48
CA ASP A 264 -3.48 -6.35 -6.48
C ASP A 264 -4.36 -7.25 -5.58
N VAL A 265 -4.99 -8.29 -6.15
CA VAL A 265 -5.73 -9.31 -5.36
C VAL A 265 -4.79 -10.09 -4.44
N ALA A 266 -3.62 -10.51 -4.93
CA ALA A 266 -2.64 -11.23 -4.11
C ALA A 266 -2.15 -10.35 -2.94
N ILE A 267 -1.89 -9.05 -3.18
CA ILE A 267 -1.49 -8.09 -2.15
C ILE A 267 -2.60 -7.89 -1.12
N ALA A 268 -3.86 -7.78 -1.56
CA ALA A 268 -5.00 -7.64 -0.65
C ALA A 268 -5.17 -8.86 0.26
N ILE A 269 -5.07 -10.07 -0.29
CA ILE A 269 -5.09 -11.32 0.47
C ILE A 269 -3.91 -11.37 1.43
N GLY A 270 -2.70 -11.05 0.97
CA GLY A 270 -1.50 -10.99 1.81
C GLY A 270 -1.65 -10.01 2.97
N GLY A 271 -2.21 -8.83 2.71
CA GLY A 271 -2.53 -7.85 3.76
C GLY A 271 -3.52 -8.38 4.78
N ALA A 272 -4.60 -9.04 4.34
CA ALA A 272 -5.59 -9.65 5.21
C ALA A 272 -4.96 -10.77 6.08
N VAL A 273 -4.19 -11.67 5.47
CA VAL A 273 -3.49 -12.74 6.18
C VAL A 273 -2.48 -12.17 7.17
N GLY A 274 -1.65 -11.19 6.75
CA GLY A 274 -0.69 -10.53 7.61
C GLY A 274 -1.34 -9.83 8.82
N GLY A 275 -2.43 -9.10 8.59
CA GLY A 275 -3.17 -8.42 9.65
C GLY A 275 -3.85 -9.38 10.62
N MET A 276 -4.51 -10.42 10.12
CA MET A 276 -5.18 -11.40 10.97
C MET A 276 -4.18 -12.24 11.79
N SER A 277 -3.12 -12.73 11.17
CA SER A 277 -2.12 -13.55 11.84
C SER A 277 -1.29 -12.77 12.86
N SER A 278 -1.08 -11.46 12.64
CA SER A 278 -0.28 -10.63 13.54
C SER A 278 -0.83 -10.59 14.96
N GLY A 279 -2.15 -10.52 15.12
CA GLY A 279 -2.79 -10.56 16.45
C GLY A 279 -2.52 -11.85 17.19
N PHE A 280 -2.66 -13.01 16.54
CA PHE A 280 -2.36 -14.32 17.14
C PHE A 280 -0.88 -14.45 17.53
N ILE A 281 0.03 -13.96 16.67
CA ILE A 281 1.48 -13.99 16.94
C ILE A 281 1.80 -13.12 18.15
N VAL A 282 1.26 -11.91 18.24
CA VAL A 282 1.51 -11.01 19.38
C VAL A 282 1.00 -11.59 20.69
N VAL A 283 -0.20 -12.21 20.70
CA VAL A 283 -0.75 -12.86 21.89
C VAL A 283 0.10 -14.07 22.30
N GLY A 284 0.61 -14.83 21.34
CA GLY A 284 1.39 -16.05 21.61
C GLY A 284 2.84 -15.81 22.02
N ILE A 285 3.54 -14.93 21.33
CA ILE A 285 5.01 -14.77 21.47
C ILE A 285 5.49 -13.30 21.52
N GLY A 286 4.55 -12.34 21.55
CA GLY A 286 4.81 -10.92 21.74
C GLY A 286 5.15 -10.14 20.47
N TYR A 287 5.10 -8.80 20.59
CA TYR A 287 5.36 -7.87 19.50
C TYR A 287 6.81 -7.93 18.94
N PRO A 288 7.86 -8.05 19.78
CA PRO A 288 9.24 -8.18 19.26
C PRO A 288 9.42 -9.40 18.35
N ALA A 289 8.82 -10.53 18.71
CA ALA A 289 8.89 -11.75 17.90
C ALA A 289 8.13 -11.58 16.55
N LEU A 290 6.95 -10.95 16.56
CA LEU A 290 6.23 -10.59 15.34
C LEU A 290 7.11 -9.74 14.42
N ALA A 291 7.76 -8.71 14.95
CA ALA A 291 8.61 -7.82 14.18
C ALA A 291 9.78 -8.59 13.54
N LEU A 292 10.51 -9.40 14.31
CA LEU A 292 11.62 -10.21 13.80
C LEU A 292 11.19 -11.23 12.73
N LEU A 293 10.05 -11.90 12.93
CA LEU A 293 9.48 -12.77 11.91
C LEU A 293 9.17 -12.01 10.62
N GLY A 294 8.63 -10.79 10.73
CA GLY A 294 8.43 -9.88 9.61
C GLY A 294 9.75 -9.57 8.89
N GLY A 295 10.81 -9.28 9.64
CA GLY A 295 12.14 -9.05 9.08
C GLY A 295 12.69 -10.25 8.31
N LEU A 296 12.52 -11.47 8.83
CA LEU A 296 12.91 -12.71 8.15
C LEU A 296 12.11 -12.92 6.84
N ILE A 297 10.80 -12.66 6.87
CA ILE A 297 9.95 -12.73 5.69
C ILE A 297 10.40 -11.70 4.65
N ALA A 298 10.75 -10.47 5.05
CA ALA A 298 11.26 -9.46 4.16
C ALA A 298 12.55 -9.90 3.46
N LEU A 299 13.46 -10.53 4.16
CA LEU A 299 14.73 -11.05 3.60
C LEU A 299 14.51 -12.14 2.55
N ALA A 300 13.37 -12.84 2.54
CA ALA A 300 13.02 -13.80 1.50
C ALA A 300 12.85 -13.14 0.10
N ILE A 301 12.66 -11.83 0.03
CA ILE A 301 12.68 -11.06 -1.22
C ILE A 301 14.04 -11.18 -1.92
N VAL A 302 15.14 -11.21 -1.16
CA VAL A 302 16.50 -11.24 -1.71
C VAL A 302 16.73 -12.46 -2.63
N PRO A 303 16.59 -13.71 -2.15
CA PRO A 303 16.74 -14.88 -3.02
C PRO A 303 15.69 -14.91 -4.15
N ALA A 304 14.50 -14.37 -3.94
CA ALA A 304 13.45 -14.32 -4.97
C ALA A 304 13.87 -13.49 -6.19
N VAL A 305 14.55 -12.35 -5.96
CA VAL A 305 14.98 -11.46 -7.05
C VAL A 305 16.40 -11.78 -7.57
N LEU A 306 17.22 -12.51 -6.80
CA LEU A 306 18.55 -12.92 -7.22
C LEU A 306 18.54 -14.19 -8.08
N ARG A 307 17.54 -15.07 -7.92
CA ARG A 307 17.39 -16.27 -8.77
C ARG A 307 17.06 -15.84 -10.20
N ARG A 308 17.91 -16.26 -11.16
CA ARG A 308 17.62 -16.11 -12.58
C ARG A 308 16.55 -17.15 -12.96
N VAL A 309 15.49 -16.71 -13.62
CA VAL A 309 14.55 -17.65 -14.24
C VAL A 309 15.30 -18.30 -15.40
N ALA A 310 15.52 -19.62 -15.33
CA ALA A 310 16.07 -20.39 -16.45
C ALA A 310 15.13 -20.20 -17.64
N ARG A 311 15.66 -19.76 -18.78
CA ARG A 311 14.89 -19.78 -20.04
C ARG A 311 14.62 -21.23 -20.37
N THR A 312 13.36 -21.65 -20.33
CA THR A 312 12.92 -22.82 -21.06
C THR A 312 13.06 -22.50 -22.56
N THR A 313 14.18 -22.89 -23.16
CA THR A 313 14.31 -22.98 -24.60
C THR A 313 13.39 -24.10 -25.05
N THR A 314 12.16 -23.78 -25.41
CA THR A 314 11.35 -24.67 -26.25
C THR A 314 11.96 -24.60 -27.65
N SER A 315 12.73 -25.62 -27.98
CA SER A 315 13.13 -25.98 -29.33
C SER A 315 11.94 -26.38 -30.17
#